data_b81efbc057821bfe2126b506c2c87a89
#
_entry.id   b81efbc057821bfe2126b506c2c87a89
#
_cell.length_a   1.000
_cell.length_b   1.000
_cell.length_c   1.000
_cell.angle_alpha   90.00
_cell.angle_beta   90.00
_cell.angle_gamma   90.00
#
_symmetry.space_group_name_H-M   'P 1'
#
loop_
_entity.id
_entity.type
_entity.pdbx_description
1 polymer ?
#
loop_
_entity_poly.entity_id
_entity_poly.type
_entity_poly.pdbx_seq_one_letter_code
_entity_poly.pdbx_strand_id
1 'polypeptide(L)'
;MKDLAQRFPQNPLLMPKDLHAYENGMQIISLLNPGVFRFDRKTWIIVRVAESIVQQEGFVYVPTMGANGKNEYIEVPLNDPDLISTDARVFNYKGLDYLTTISHLRLLSSEDGIQFKEDPLYPPIFGNGSLERYGIEDCRVSQIEDTY
;
A
#
# COMPACT_ATOMS: atom_id res chain seq x y z
N MET A 1 -6.18 12.89 -30.00
CA MET A 1 -5.76 13.82 -28.93
C MET A 1 -4.25 13.62 -28.76
N LYS A 2 -3.45 14.68 -28.78
CA LYS A 2 -1.98 14.54 -28.62
C LYS A 2 -1.70 14.31 -27.13
N ASP A 3 -0.94 13.24 -26.79
CA ASP A 3 -0.54 13.00 -25.40
C ASP A 3 0.32 14.17 -24.92
N LEU A 4 -0.02 14.75 -23.78
CA LEU A 4 0.71 15.86 -23.18
C LEU A 4 1.97 15.42 -22.43
N ALA A 5 2.12 14.11 -22.20
CA ALA A 5 3.26 13.52 -21.52
C ALA A 5 4.01 12.55 -22.43
N GLN A 6 5.32 12.67 -22.43
CA GLN A 6 6.20 11.67 -23.04
C GLN A 6 6.43 10.54 -22.03
N ARG A 7 5.94 9.34 -22.36
CA ARG A 7 6.11 8.17 -21.50
C ARG A 7 7.45 7.49 -21.79
N PHE A 8 8.09 7.00 -20.74
CA PHE A 8 9.27 6.16 -20.92
C PHE A 8 8.87 4.83 -21.59
N PRO A 9 9.72 4.30 -22.50
CA PRO A 9 9.48 2.97 -23.07
C PRO A 9 9.41 1.84 -22.02
N GLN A 10 10.04 2.05 -20.85
CA GLN A 10 10.10 1.13 -19.73
C GLN A 10 8.86 1.15 -18.83
N ASN A 11 7.90 2.04 -19.08
CA ASN A 11 6.67 2.08 -18.27
C ASN A 11 5.87 0.75 -18.36
N PRO A 12 5.32 0.30 -17.22
CA PRO A 12 5.40 0.88 -15.89
C PRO A 12 6.77 0.71 -15.24
N LEU A 13 7.29 1.77 -14.57
CA LEU A 13 8.63 1.78 -13.95
C LEU A 13 8.71 0.92 -12.68
N LEU A 14 7.58 0.65 -12.05
CA LEU A 14 7.47 -0.15 -10.84
C LEU A 14 6.14 -0.92 -10.85
N MET A 15 6.20 -2.19 -10.51
CA MET A 15 5.05 -3.10 -10.44
C MET A 15 5.04 -3.85 -9.11
N PRO A 16 3.90 -4.41 -8.67
CA PRO A 16 3.80 -5.19 -7.43
C PRO A 16 4.86 -6.29 -7.30
N LYS A 17 5.19 -6.96 -8.39
CA LYS A 17 6.21 -8.04 -8.43
C LYS A 17 7.65 -7.58 -8.20
N ASP A 18 7.91 -6.27 -8.29
CA ASP A 18 9.25 -5.69 -8.13
C ASP A 18 9.57 -5.39 -6.66
N LEU A 19 8.58 -5.54 -5.78
CA LEU A 19 8.70 -5.39 -4.33
C LEU A 19 8.33 -6.70 -3.63
N HIS A 20 8.84 -6.87 -2.42
CA HIS A 20 8.46 -7.98 -1.56
C HIS A 20 7.36 -7.56 -0.58
N ALA A 21 6.39 -8.45 -0.34
CA ALA A 21 5.42 -8.24 0.73
C ALA A 21 6.15 -8.05 2.07
N TYR A 22 5.61 -7.20 2.93
CA TYR A 22 6.26 -6.87 4.18
C TYR A 22 6.26 -8.02 5.17
N GLU A 23 5.19 -8.81 5.19
CA GLU A 23 5.07 -9.98 6.08
C GLU A 23 4.77 -11.25 5.28
N ASN A 24 5.18 -12.38 5.87
CA ASN A 24 4.84 -13.69 5.31
C ASN A 24 3.31 -13.89 5.31
N GLY A 25 2.79 -14.46 4.24
CA GLY A 25 1.35 -14.66 4.05
C GLY A 25 0.61 -13.46 3.46
N MET A 26 1.30 -12.35 3.26
CA MET A 26 0.79 -11.17 2.53
C MET A 26 1.24 -11.20 1.07
N GLN A 27 0.49 -10.52 0.23
CA GLN A 27 0.83 -10.27 -1.17
C GLN A 27 0.53 -8.81 -1.54
N ILE A 28 1.40 -8.21 -2.34
CA ILE A 28 1.19 -6.86 -2.86
C ILE A 28 0.17 -6.94 -4.00
N ILE A 29 -0.95 -6.25 -3.84
CA ILE A 29 -2.02 -6.20 -4.81
C ILE A 29 -1.83 -5.03 -5.78
N SER A 30 -1.42 -3.86 -5.26
CA SER A 30 -1.31 -2.65 -6.05
C SER A 30 -0.25 -1.69 -5.51
N LEU A 31 0.33 -0.91 -6.44
CA LEU A 31 1.13 0.26 -6.17
C LEU A 31 0.37 1.48 -6.67
N LEU A 32 0.15 2.47 -5.82
CA LEU A 32 -0.82 3.54 -6.07
C LEU A 32 -0.24 4.92 -5.70
N ASN A 33 -0.72 5.94 -6.39
CA ASN A 33 -0.66 7.36 -6.02
C ASN A 33 0.69 7.83 -5.42
N PRO A 34 1.83 7.67 -6.12
CA PRO A 34 3.12 8.06 -5.59
C PRO A 34 3.25 9.57 -5.44
N GLY A 35 3.81 10.02 -4.31
CA GLY A 35 4.42 11.34 -4.18
C GLY A 35 5.83 11.31 -4.77
N VAL A 36 6.22 12.35 -5.52
CA VAL A 36 7.51 12.42 -6.20
C VAL A 36 8.24 13.71 -5.81
N PHE A 37 9.55 13.61 -5.53
CA PHE A 37 10.39 14.77 -5.24
C PHE A 37 11.85 14.51 -5.65
N ARG A 38 12.64 15.59 -5.68
CA ARG A 38 14.09 15.50 -5.96
C ARG A 38 14.87 15.96 -4.74
N PHE A 39 15.73 15.09 -4.25
CA PHE A 39 16.62 15.38 -3.12
C PHE A 39 17.97 14.69 -3.34
N ASP A 40 19.04 15.37 -3.01
CA ASP A 40 20.44 14.91 -3.15
C ASP A 40 20.74 14.29 -4.53
N ARG A 41 20.36 14.99 -5.61
CA ARG A 41 20.54 14.61 -7.02
C ARG A 41 19.80 13.35 -7.44
N LYS A 42 19.01 12.72 -6.56
CA LYS A 42 18.16 11.56 -6.84
C LYS A 42 16.71 11.97 -7.03
N THR A 43 16.00 11.16 -7.78
CA THR A 43 14.53 11.19 -7.80
C THR A 43 14.01 10.22 -6.74
N TRP A 44 13.16 10.70 -5.87
CA TRP A 44 12.52 9.94 -4.81
C TRP A 44 11.04 9.79 -5.08
N ILE A 45 10.50 8.63 -4.74
CA ILE A 45 9.06 8.39 -4.74
C ILE A 45 8.64 7.81 -3.39
N ILE A 46 7.54 8.31 -2.86
CA ILE A 46 6.82 7.67 -1.76
C ILE A 46 5.61 7.00 -2.39
N VAL A 47 5.61 5.69 -2.44
CA VAL A 47 4.55 4.91 -3.09
C VAL A 47 3.63 4.28 -2.04
N ARG A 48 2.32 4.40 -2.26
CA ARG A 48 1.34 3.63 -1.51
C ARG A 48 1.37 2.19 -2.00
N VAL A 49 1.64 1.27 -1.09
CA VAL A 49 1.63 -0.17 -1.31
C VAL A 49 0.39 -0.74 -0.64
N ALA A 50 -0.48 -1.37 -1.41
CA ALA A 50 -1.66 -2.06 -0.91
C ALA A 50 -1.36 -3.57 -0.86
N GLU A 51 -1.43 -4.14 0.32
CA GLU A 51 -1.22 -5.56 0.57
C GLU A 51 -2.51 -6.24 1.03
N SER A 52 -2.67 -7.51 0.66
CA SER A 52 -3.75 -8.37 1.11
C SER A 52 -3.19 -9.68 1.63
N ILE A 53 -3.93 -10.34 2.49
CA ILE A 53 -3.63 -11.70 2.93
C ILE A 53 -3.97 -12.67 1.80
N VAL A 54 -3.12 -13.67 1.60
CA VAL A 54 -3.42 -14.77 0.68
C VAL A 54 -4.64 -15.52 1.18
N GLN A 55 -5.73 -15.45 0.44
CA GLN A 55 -7.01 -16.05 0.81
C GLN A 55 -6.93 -17.58 0.80
N GLN A 56 -7.63 -18.22 1.71
CA GLN A 56 -7.77 -19.67 1.78
C GLN A 56 -9.23 -20.08 1.51
N GLU A 57 -9.43 -21.26 0.98
CA GLU A 57 -10.76 -21.75 0.64
C GLU A 57 -11.69 -21.81 1.87
N GLY A 58 -12.89 -21.32 1.71
CA GLY A 58 -13.91 -21.31 2.76
C GLY A 58 -13.87 -20.12 3.72
N PHE A 59 -12.87 -19.25 3.63
CA PHE A 59 -12.70 -18.11 4.52
C PHE A 59 -12.46 -16.80 3.77
N VAL A 60 -12.75 -15.70 4.44
CA VAL A 60 -12.27 -14.36 4.11
C VAL A 60 -11.27 -13.92 5.17
N TYR A 61 -10.08 -13.54 4.72
CA TYR A 61 -9.06 -12.93 5.58
C TYR A 61 -8.98 -11.44 5.28
N VAL A 62 -9.14 -10.64 6.30
CA VAL A 62 -9.17 -9.17 6.18
C VAL A 62 -8.04 -8.59 7.02
N PRO A 63 -7.05 -7.92 6.40
CA PRO A 63 -5.98 -7.29 7.15
C PRO A 63 -6.48 -6.05 7.89
N THR A 64 -5.92 -5.80 9.05
CA THR A 64 -6.21 -4.62 9.87
C THR A 64 -4.98 -4.23 10.68
N MET A 65 -4.92 -2.98 11.13
CA MET A 65 -3.89 -2.53 12.05
C MET A 65 -4.37 -2.72 13.49
N GLY A 66 -3.62 -3.49 14.25
CA GLY A 66 -3.86 -3.69 15.67
C GLY A 66 -3.54 -2.45 16.51
N ALA A 67 -4.04 -2.41 17.72
CA ALA A 67 -3.81 -1.30 18.66
C ALA A 67 -2.32 -1.10 19.03
N ASN A 68 -1.51 -2.14 18.84
CA ASN A 68 -0.06 -2.13 19.07
C ASN A 68 0.76 -1.68 17.85
N GLY A 69 0.11 -1.24 16.76
CA GLY A 69 0.76 -0.86 15.51
C GLY A 69 1.30 -2.03 14.69
N LYS A 70 0.87 -3.26 14.99
CA LYS A 70 1.22 -4.43 14.20
C LYS A 70 0.06 -4.83 13.28
N ASN A 71 0.40 -5.40 12.14
CA ASN A 71 -0.61 -5.99 11.27
C ASN A 71 -1.27 -7.17 11.98
N GLU A 72 -2.56 -7.19 11.93
CA GLU A 72 -3.43 -8.26 12.40
C GLU A 72 -4.36 -8.65 11.25
N TYR A 73 -5.11 -9.71 11.42
CA TYR A 73 -6.15 -10.07 10.47
C TYR A 73 -7.37 -10.65 11.17
N ILE A 74 -8.50 -10.52 10.50
CA ILE A 74 -9.75 -11.15 10.90
C ILE A 74 -10.02 -12.28 9.91
N GLU A 75 -10.25 -13.46 10.44
CA GLU A 75 -10.68 -14.64 9.69
C GLU A 75 -12.19 -14.82 9.86
N VAL A 76 -12.92 -14.87 8.77
CA VAL A 76 -14.37 -15.02 8.76
C VAL A 76 -14.76 -16.14 7.81
N PRO A 77 -15.51 -17.15 8.24
CA PRO A 77 -16.06 -18.16 7.34
C PRO A 77 -16.97 -17.52 6.28
N LEU A 78 -16.85 -17.94 5.02
CA LEU A 78 -17.68 -17.41 3.92
C LEU A 78 -19.18 -17.63 4.11
N ASN A 79 -19.56 -18.60 4.91
CA ASN A 79 -20.96 -18.91 5.22
C ASN A 79 -21.45 -18.29 6.55
N ASP A 80 -20.64 -17.43 7.18
CA ASP A 80 -21.06 -16.73 8.39
C ASP A 80 -22.21 -15.76 8.07
N PRO A 81 -23.35 -15.85 8.77
CA PRO A 81 -24.54 -15.02 8.46
C PRO A 81 -24.32 -13.53 8.72
N ASP A 82 -23.34 -13.17 9.53
CA ASP A 82 -22.99 -11.78 9.82
C ASP A 82 -22.01 -11.19 8.80
N LEU A 83 -21.53 -11.99 7.82
CA LEU A 83 -20.65 -11.54 6.75
C LEU A 83 -21.47 -11.00 5.58
N ILE A 84 -21.32 -9.72 5.28
CA ILE A 84 -21.96 -9.07 4.13
C ILE A 84 -20.85 -8.54 3.21
N SER A 85 -20.78 -9.05 2.00
CA SER A 85 -19.90 -8.52 0.95
C SER A 85 -20.65 -7.43 0.19
N THR A 86 -20.21 -6.19 0.30
CA THR A 86 -20.79 -5.03 -0.38
C THR A 86 -20.14 -4.81 -1.75
N ASP A 87 -18.84 -4.99 -1.84
CA ASP A 87 -18.07 -5.03 -3.10
C ASP A 87 -16.76 -5.84 -2.88
N ALA A 88 -15.95 -5.95 -3.93
CA ALA A 88 -14.70 -6.71 -3.87
C ALA A 88 -13.63 -6.12 -2.92
N ARG A 89 -13.83 -4.92 -2.41
CA ARG A 89 -12.87 -4.20 -1.56
C ARG A 89 -13.33 -4.07 -0.12
N VAL A 90 -14.63 -4.25 0.15
CA VAL A 90 -15.23 -3.99 1.46
C VAL A 90 -16.08 -5.18 1.90
N PHE A 91 -15.81 -5.66 3.11
CA PHE A 91 -16.67 -6.59 3.81
C PHE A 91 -17.23 -5.92 5.06
N ASN A 92 -18.53 -6.06 5.28
CA ASN A 92 -19.13 -5.76 6.57
C ASN A 92 -19.20 -7.05 7.39
N TYR A 93 -18.69 -7.01 8.60
CA TYR A 93 -18.77 -8.11 9.54
C TYR A 93 -19.20 -7.59 10.90
N LYS A 94 -20.32 -8.10 11.39
CA LYS A 94 -20.94 -7.68 12.66
C LYS A 94 -21.14 -6.16 12.76
N GLY A 95 -21.55 -5.54 11.66
CA GLY A 95 -21.84 -4.11 11.59
C GLY A 95 -20.61 -3.20 11.45
N LEU A 96 -19.40 -3.76 11.28
CA LEU A 96 -18.18 -3.01 11.02
C LEU A 96 -17.67 -3.27 9.61
N ASP A 97 -17.27 -2.22 8.92
CA ASP A 97 -16.65 -2.32 7.60
C ASP A 97 -15.15 -2.64 7.71
N TYR A 98 -14.70 -3.53 6.83
CA TYR A 98 -13.31 -3.95 6.71
C TYR A 98 -12.88 -3.88 5.26
N LEU A 99 -11.65 -3.41 5.01
CA LEU A 99 -11.06 -3.39 3.68
C LEU A 99 -10.31 -4.69 3.41
N THR A 100 -10.40 -5.20 2.17
CA THR A 100 -9.68 -6.41 1.74
C THR A 100 -8.18 -6.22 1.63
N THR A 101 -7.72 -4.97 1.69
CA THR A 101 -6.30 -4.59 1.67
C THR A 101 -5.97 -3.63 2.79
N ILE A 102 -4.72 -3.67 3.25
CA ILE A 102 -4.13 -2.65 4.11
C ILE A 102 -3.06 -1.91 3.31
N SER A 103 -2.99 -0.60 3.50
CA SER A 103 -2.02 0.24 2.79
C SER A 103 -0.96 0.78 3.73
N HIS A 104 0.26 0.89 3.20
CA HIS A 104 1.39 1.55 3.84
C HIS A 104 2.22 2.29 2.79
N LEU A 105 3.16 3.12 3.23
CA LEU A 105 4.00 3.90 2.33
C LEU A 105 5.42 3.37 2.32
N ARG A 106 6.01 3.29 1.13
CA ARG A 106 7.42 2.93 0.94
C ARG A 106 8.16 4.02 0.19
N LEU A 107 9.37 4.32 0.66
CA LEU A 107 10.25 5.28 0.03
C LEU A 107 11.26 4.56 -0.86
N LEU A 108 11.31 4.95 -2.13
CA LEU A 108 12.27 4.43 -3.10
C LEU A 108 13.02 5.59 -3.74
N SER A 109 14.27 5.34 -4.14
CA SER A 109 15.09 6.32 -4.84
C SER A 109 15.63 5.80 -6.16
N SER A 110 15.94 6.73 -7.06
CA SER A 110 16.51 6.47 -8.37
C SER A 110 17.52 7.54 -8.74
N GLU A 111 18.66 7.15 -9.30
CA GLU A 111 19.66 8.07 -9.85
C GLU A 111 19.31 8.52 -11.28
N ASP A 112 18.64 7.64 -12.04
CA ASP A 112 18.31 7.86 -13.46
C ASP A 112 16.83 8.22 -13.70
N GLY A 113 15.99 8.17 -12.66
CA GLY A 113 14.55 8.38 -12.75
C GLY A 113 13.78 7.22 -13.39
N ILE A 114 14.44 6.08 -13.61
CA ILE A 114 13.87 4.89 -14.27
C ILE A 114 13.94 3.67 -13.33
N GLN A 115 15.11 3.40 -12.76
CA GLN A 115 15.31 2.27 -11.86
C GLN A 115 15.17 2.73 -10.41
N PHE A 116 14.07 2.34 -9.76
CA PHE A 116 13.79 2.66 -8.37
C PHE A 116 14.13 1.50 -7.45
N LYS A 117 14.74 1.81 -6.30
CA LYS A 117 15.12 0.83 -5.27
C LYS A 117 14.76 1.34 -3.90
N GLU A 118 14.30 0.43 -3.05
CA GLU A 118 14.13 0.70 -1.62
C GLU A 118 15.50 0.94 -0.97
N ASP A 119 15.53 1.86 0.00
CA ASP A 119 16.71 2.08 0.84
C ASP A 119 16.44 1.51 2.23
N PRO A 120 17.23 0.54 2.70
CA PRO A 120 17.04 -0.09 4.01
C PRO A 120 17.08 0.89 5.21
N LEU A 121 17.64 2.08 5.02
CA LEU A 121 17.64 3.14 6.04
C LEU A 121 16.25 3.76 6.26
N TYR A 122 15.34 3.58 5.32
CA TYR A 122 13.99 4.14 5.35
C TYR A 122 12.95 3.01 5.36
N PRO A 123 12.63 2.46 6.54
CA PRO A 123 11.63 1.40 6.64
C PRO A 123 10.25 1.91 6.18
N PRO A 124 9.37 0.99 5.78
CA PRO A 124 7.99 1.33 5.44
C PRO A 124 7.29 2.08 6.58
N ILE A 125 6.41 3.01 6.21
CA ILE A 125 5.59 3.79 7.15
C ILE A 125 4.20 3.14 7.20
N PHE A 126 3.87 2.57 8.34
CA PHE A 126 2.58 1.94 8.61
C PHE A 126 1.66 2.87 9.38
N GLY A 127 0.37 2.57 9.35
CA GLY A 127 -0.60 3.14 10.25
C GLY A 127 -0.29 2.81 11.72
N ASN A 128 -0.80 3.61 12.64
CA ASN A 128 -0.56 3.46 14.06
C ASN A 128 -1.86 3.56 14.87
N GLY A 129 -2.23 2.45 15.48
CA GLY A 129 -3.37 2.39 16.38
C GLY A 129 -4.74 2.39 15.70
N SER A 130 -5.78 2.52 16.50
CA SER A 130 -7.18 2.29 16.08
C SER A 130 -7.73 3.32 15.09
N LEU A 131 -7.16 4.52 15.05
CA LEU A 131 -7.58 5.56 14.10
C LEU A 131 -7.03 5.33 12.68
N GLU A 132 -5.98 4.52 12.55
CA GLU A 132 -5.33 4.20 11.28
C GLU A 132 -5.41 2.69 10.98
N ARG A 133 -6.47 2.03 11.46
CA ARG A 133 -6.64 0.57 11.34
C ARG A 133 -6.71 0.05 9.90
N TYR A 134 -6.98 0.92 8.95
CA TYR A 134 -6.98 0.61 7.50
C TYR A 134 -5.65 0.93 6.82
N GLY A 135 -4.65 1.35 7.60
CA GLY A 135 -3.33 1.77 7.10
C GLY A 135 -3.26 3.25 6.74
N ILE A 136 -2.22 3.59 5.97
CA ILE A 136 -1.95 4.95 5.48
C ILE A 136 -2.07 4.95 3.97
N GLU A 137 -2.73 5.97 3.42
CA GLU A 137 -3.00 6.11 2.00
C GLU A 137 -2.46 7.43 1.44
N ASP A 138 -2.34 7.50 0.12
CA ASP A 138 -2.26 8.68 -0.75
C ASP A 138 -1.41 9.85 -0.24
N CYS A 139 -0.10 9.66 -0.16
CA CYS A 139 0.82 10.73 0.20
C CYS A 139 0.89 11.82 -0.88
N ARG A 140 1.18 13.04 -0.44
CA ARG A 140 1.62 14.15 -1.28
C ARG A 140 2.89 14.73 -0.71
N VAL A 141 3.79 15.13 -1.59
CA VAL A 141 5.05 15.76 -1.19
C VAL A 141 5.00 17.22 -1.58
N SER A 142 5.30 18.09 -0.64
CA SER A 142 5.40 19.53 -0.85
C SER A 142 6.72 20.01 -0.29
N GLN A 143 7.36 20.93 -0.99
CA GLN A 143 8.54 21.59 -0.49
C GLN A 143 8.16 22.92 0.18
N ILE A 144 8.64 23.11 1.41
CA ILE A 144 8.50 24.37 2.15
C ILE A 144 9.92 24.82 2.51
N GLU A 145 10.35 25.94 1.93
CA GLU A 145 11.74 26.39 1.99
C GLU A 145 12.71 25.30 1.49
N ASP A 146 13.59 24.81 2.33
CA ASP A 146 14.58 23.77 2.00
C ASP A 146 14.18 22.36 2.53
N THR A 147 12.92 22.19 2.97
CA THR A 147 12.43 20.94 3.57
C THR A 147 11.28 20.35 2.74
N TYR A 148 11.30 19.02 2.54
CA TYR A 148 10.21 18.26 1.94
C TYR A 148 9.34 17.66 3.01
#